data_89cab289a3d4298162771d9c6b03b10c
#
_entry.id   89cab289a3d4298162771d9c6b03b10c
#
_cell.length_a   1.000
_cell.length_b   1.000
_cell.length_c   1.000
_cell.angle_alpha   90.00
_cell.angle_beta   90.00
_cell.angle_gamma   90.00
#
_symmetry.space_group_name_H-M   'P 1'
#
loop_
_entity.id
_entity.type
_entity.pdbx_description
1 polymer ?
#
loop_
_entity_poly.entity_id
_entity_poly.type
_entity_poly.pdbx_seq_one_letter_code
_entity_poly.pdbx_strand_id
1 'polypeptide(L)'
;MNAYCSSCGSKTETRLVAKQRLSVCPQCDRTFFRNPKVVVSALIEDGGRVLLVLRDIEPGRGLWGLPGGYVDWDEHPQDALIRECIEEVQVRVEPLDLLAVQHIVMDDEGIVLLPYRARLIAGTPAAGDEVQQVGWFGPDALPPLAFASHRKVLQHWSEEVLARGAA
;
A
#
# COMPACT_ATOMS: atom_id res chain seq x y z
N MET A 1 11.10 -13.00 -13.69
CA MET A 1 12.57 -13.03 -14.02
C MET A 1 12.81 -12.22 -15.29
N ASN A 2 13.86 -11.39 -15.33
CA ASN A 2 14.16 -10.58 -16.50
C ASN A 2 14.70 -11.46 -17.64
N ALA A 3 14.01 -11.46 -18.77
CA ALA A 3 14.43 -12.25 -19.94
C ALA A 3 15.62 -11.59 -20.68
N TYR A 4 15.71 -10.25 -20.62
CA TYR A 4 16.76 -9.46 -21.25
C TYR A 4 17.38 -8.46 -20.28
N CYS A 5 18.65 -8.16 -20.47
CA CYS A 5 19.40 -7.18 -19.70
C CYS A 5 18.96 -5.76 -20.05
N SER A 6 18.51 -4.98 -19.06
CA SER A 6 18.12 -3.57 -19.27
C SER A 6 19.28 -2.64 -19.62
N SER A 7 20.55 -3.09 -19.45
CA SER A 7 21.73 -2.27 -19.74
C SER A 7 22.34 -2.51 -21.13
N CYS A 8 22.28 -3.74 -21.66
CA CYS A 8 22.93 -4.07 -22.93
C CYS A 8 22.05 -4.86 -23.90
N GLY A 9 20.79 -5.15 -23.55
CA GLY A 9 19.84 -5.88 -24.39
C GLY A 9 20.10 -7.38 -24.52
N SER A 10 21.20 -7.92 -24.01
CA SER A 10 21.52 -9.34 -24.13
C SER A 10 20.57 -10.21 -23.33
N LYS A 11 20.28 -11.42 -23.78
CA LYS A 11 19.48 -12.40 -23.07
C LYS A 11 20.15 -12.75 -21.74
N THR A 12 19.37 -12.77 -20.66
CA THR A 12 19.85 -13.17 -19.33
C THR A 12 19.78 -14.67 -19.14
N GLU A 13 20.55 -15.18 -18.21
CA GLU A 13 20.50 -16.57 -17.75
C GLU A 13 20.28 -16.64 -16.25
N THR A 14 19.75 -17.76 -15.76
CA THR A 14 19.57 -17.97 -14.32
C THR A 14 20.82 -18.54 -13.72
N ARG A 15 21.41 -17.83 -12.74
CA ARG A 15 22.55 -18.28 -11.93
C ARG A 15 22.20 -18.35 -10.45
N LEU A 16 22.93 -19.18 -9.69
CA LEU A 16 22.87 -19.17 -8.24
C LEU A 16 23.82 -18.09 -7.72
N VAL A 17 23.25 -16.99 -7.17
CA VAL A 17 24.00 -15.88 -6.58
C VAL A 17 23.54 -15.72 -5.13
N ALA A 18 24.48 -15.77 -4.18
CA ALA A 18 24.20 -15.67 -2.74
C ALA A 18 23.03 -16.56 -2.27
N LYS A 19 22.99 -17.82 -2.72
CA LYS A 19 21.94 -18.83 -2.45
C LYS A 19 20.56 -18.53 -3.07
N GLN A 20 20.44 -17.54 -3.94
CA GLN A 20 19.22 -17.22 -4.66
C GLN A 20 19.40 -17.49 -6.17
N ARG A 21 18.33 -17.95 -6.84
CA ARG A 21 18.30 -18.11 -8.30
C ARG A 21 17.89 -16.76 -8.90
N LEU A 22 18.89 -16.05 -9.45
CA LEU A 22 18.72 -14.70 -10.03
C LEU A 22 19.01 -14.69 -11.51
N SER A 23 18.42 -13.74 -12.23
CA SER A 23 18.79 -13.45 -13.61
C SER A 23 20.12 -12.70 -13.64
N VAL A 24 21.07 -13.20 -14.43
CA VAL A 24 22.39 -12.58 -14.63
C VAL A 24 22.61 -12.38 -16.11
N CYS A 25 23.17 -11.24 -16.49
CA CYS A 25 23.56 -10.99 -17.87
C CYS A 25 24.95 -11.60 -18.15
N PRO A 26 25.09 -12.54 -19.10
CA PRO A 26 26.39 -13.12 -19.40
C PRO A 26 27.33 -12.15 -20.12
N GLN A 27 26.82 -11.06 -20.72
CA GLN A 27 27.59 -10.10 -21.48
C GLN A 27 28.21 -8.99 -20.61
N CYS A 28 27.50 -8.47 -19.62
CA CYS A 28 27.94 -7.36 -18.76
C CYS A 28 27.92 -7.69 -17.26
N ASP A 29 27.69 -8.97 -16.91
CA ASP A 29 27.70 -9.55 -15.58
C ASP A 29 26.73 -8.88 -14.57
N ARG A 30 25.76 -8.10 -15.07
CA ARG A 30 24.75 -7.47 -14.22
C ARG A 30 23.82 -8.53 -13.62
N THR A 31 23.68 -8.52 -12.30
CA THR A 31 22.73 -9.35 -11.57
C THR A 31 21.45 -8.56 -11.28
N PHE A 32 20.29 -9.20 -11.51
CA PHE A 32 18.98 -8.63 -11.27
C PHE A 32 18.40 -9.23 -9.98
N PHE A 33 18.39 -8.45 -8.94
CA PHE A 33 17.79 -8.82 -7.65
C PHE A 33 16.26 -8.65 -7.70
N ARG A 34 15.56 -9.47 -6.94
CA ARG A 34 14.12 -9.37 -6.73
C ARG A 34 13.86 -8.67 -5.40
N ASN A 35 13.80 -7.35 -5.42
CA ASN A 35 13.48 -6.56 -4.25
C ASN A 35 11.95 -6.45 -4.07
N PRO A 36 11.42 -6.48 -2.84
CA PRO A 36 10.02 -6.20 -2.62
C PRO A 36 9.70 -4.74 -3.01
N LYS A 37 8.51 -4.52 -3.52
CA LYS A 37 7.95 -3.17 -3.68
C LYS A 37 7.52 -2.67 -2.32
N VAL A 38 7.66 -1.37 -2.06
CA VAL A 38 7.18 -0.73 -0.85
C VAL A 38 5.84 -0.05 -1.15
N VAL A 39 4.86 -0.29 -0.27
CA VAL A 39 3.50 0.27 -0.37
C VAL A 39 3.16 0.94 0.96
N VAL A 40 2.54 2.09 0.90
CA VAL A 40 1.99 2.79 2.08
C VAL A 40 0.47 2.74 2.06
N SER A 41 -0.15 2.78 3.24
CA SER A 41 -1.60 3.00 3.36
C SER A 41 -1.93 3.86 4.57
N ALA A 42 -2.97 4.68 4.46
CA ALA A 42 -3.38 5.62 5.50
C ALA A 42 -4.63 5.13 6.24
N LEU A 43 -4.52 4.91 7.54
CA LEU A 43 -5.65 4.83 8.43
C LEU A 43 -6.00 6.24 8.90
N ILE A 44 -6.99 6.85 8.25
CA ILE A 44 -7.49 8.20 8.57
C ILE A 44 -8.77 8.03 9.38
N GLU A 45 -8.74 8.48 10.64
CA GLU A 45 -9.88 8.39 11.57
C GLU A 45 -10.49 9.77 11.83
N ASP A 46 -11.82 9.85 11.80
CA ASP A 46 -12.59 11.02 12.26
C ASP A 46 -13.89 10.58 12.96
N GLY A 47 -14.09 11.04 14.18
CA GLY A 47 -15.29 10.75 14.99
C GLY A 47 -15.56 9.26 15.17
N GLY A 48 -14.54 8.42 15.34
CA GLY A 48 -14.68 6.96 15.49
C GLY A 48 -15.04 6.24 14.19
N ARG A 49 -14.86 6.88 13.05
CA ARG A 49 -15.04 6.29 11.71
C ARG A 49 -13.73 6.36 10.93
N VAL A 50 -13.51 5.39 10.06
CA VAL A 50 -12.34 5.32 9.17
C VAL A 50 -12.72 5.69 7.74
N LEU A 51 -11.86 6.44 7.05
CA LEU A 51 -12.01 6.74 5.64
C LEU A 51 -11.53 5.56 4.80
N LEU A 52 -12.38 5.07 3.89
CA LEU A 52 -12.05 4.03 2.92
C LEU A 52 -12.34 4.51 1.50
N VAL A 53 -11.66 3.88 0.54
CA VAL A 53 -11.82 4.08 -0.91
C VAL A 53 -12.44 2.85 -1.54
N LEU A 54 -13.40 3.03 -2.45
CA LEU A 54 -13.89 2.00 -3.36
C LEU A 54 -13.00 2.00 -4.60
N ARG A 55 -12.24 0.93 -4.80
CA ARG A 55 -11.21 0.84 -5.84
C ARG A 55 -11.82 0.77 -7.26
N ASP A 56 -11.22 1.50 -8.20
CA ASP A 56 -11.58 1.41 -9.64
C ASP A 56 -10.56 0.63 -10.47
N ILE A 57 -9.50 0.13 -9.84
CA ILE A 57 -8.42 -0.63 -10.50
C ILE A 57 -8.23 -2.01 -9.88
N GLU A 58 -7.67 -2.93 -10.68
CA GLU A 58 -7.20 -4.23 -10.19
C GLU A 58 -5.83 -4.11 -9.46
N PRO A 59 -5.56 -4.97 -8.52
CA PRO A 59 -6.43 -5.99 -7.95
C PRO A 59 -7.48 -5.39 -6.99
N GLY A 60 -8.64 -6.05 -6.91
CA GLY A 60 -9.69 -5.69 -5.96
C GLY A 60 -10.61 -4.56 -6.40
N ARG A 61 -10.79 -4.36 -7.70
CA ARG A 61 -11.78 -3.42 -8.25
C ARG A 61 -13.18 -3.71 -7.70
N GLY A 62 -13.90 -2.64 -7.29
CA GLY A 62 -15.22 -2.76 -6.68
C GLY A 62 -15.22 -3.21 -5.22
N LEU A 63 -14.06 -3.32 -4.59
CA LEU A 63 -13.90 -3.60 -3.16
C LEU A 63 -13.26 -2.39 -2.46
N TRP A 64 -13.45 -2.31 -1.15
CA TRP A 64 -12.97 -1.20 -0.34
C TRP A 64 -11.57 -1.45 0.21
N GLY A 65 -10.81 -0.37 0.41
CA GLY A 65 -9.48 -0.41 1.00
C GLY A 65 -9.13 0.88 1.73
N LEU A 66 -8.00 0.86 2.43
CA LEU A 66 -7.37 2.08 2.92
C LEU A 66 -6.77 2.83 1.72
N PRO A 67 -6.83 4.16 1.67
CA PRO A 67 -6.12 4.93 0.66
C PRO A 67 -4.61 4.72 0.78
N GLY A 68 -3.91 4.73 -0.37
CA GLY A 68 -2.47 4.53 -0.43
C GLY A 68 -2.01 3.74 -1.65
N GLY A 69 -0.70 3.76 -1.90
CA GLY A 69 -0.10 3.14 -3.07
C GLY A 69 1.39 2.90 -2.95
N TYR A 70 2.08 2.82 -4.08
CA TYR A 70 3.50 2.53 -4.13
C TYR A 70 4.35 3.74 -3.72
N VAL A 71 5.45 3.45 -3.03
CA VAL A 71 6.51 4.43 -2.76
C VAL A 71 7.43 4.48 -3.98
N ASP A 72 7.66 5.66 -4.53
CA ASP A 72 8.59 5.87 -5.62
C ASP A 72 10.04 5.70 -5.16
N TRP A 73 10.96 5.42 -6.12
CA TRP A 73 12.35 5.05 -5.81
C TRP A 73 13.15 6.14 -5.08
N ASP A 74 12.77 7.39 -5.22
CA ASP A 74 13.42 8.57 -4.64
C ASP A 74 12.53 9.31 -3.61
N GLU A 75 11.46 8.65 -3.13
CA GLU A 75 10.47 9.23 -2.24
C GLU A 75 10.54 8.63 -0.82
N HIS A 76 10.34 9.48 0.21
CA HIS A 76 10.19 8.98 1.57
C HIS A 76 8.79 8.38 1.77
N PRO A 77 8.60 7.24 2.48
CA PRO A 77 7.30 6.61 2.64
C PRO A 77 6.20 7.52 3.19
N GLN A 78 6.52 8.46 4.07
CA GLN A 78 5.53 9.42 4.59
C GLN A 78 5.13 10.47 3.54
N ASP A 79 6.04 10.84 2.63
CA ASP A 79 5.74 11.75 1.53
C ASP A 79 4.86 11.05 0.49
N ALA A 80 5.15 9.78 0.19
CA ALA A 80 4.27 8.91 -0.63
C ALA A 80 2.86 8.84 -0.05
N LEU A 81 2.73 8.64 1.26
CA LEU A 81 1.42 8.60 1.93
C LEU A 81 0.63 9.89 1.73
N ILE A 82 1.29 11.04 1.85
CA ILE A 82 0.65 12.35 1.66
C ILE A 82 0.24 12.52 0.19
N ARG A 83 1.10 12.17 -0.76
CA ARG A 83 0.82 12.24 -2.20
C ARG A 83 -0.37 11.36 -2.56
N GLU A 84 -0.37 10.09 -2.17
CA GLU A 84 -1.46 9.14 -2.43
C GLU A 84 -2.80 9.62 -1.85
N CYS A 85 -2.81 10.20 -0.64
CA CYS A 85 -4.02 10.77 -0.06
C CYS A 85 -4.53 11.99 -0.84
N ILE A 86 -3.65 12.78 -1.44
CA ILE A 86 -4.05 13.90 -2.31
C ILE A 86 -4.63 13.38 -3.62
N GLU A 87 -4.00 12.39 -4.25
CA GLU A 87 -4.40 11.81 -5.54
C GLU A 87 -5.70 11.02 -5.44
N GLU A 88 -5.81 10.10 -4.46
CA GLU A 88 -6.95 9.18 -4.34
C GLU A 88 -8.17 9.78 -3.63
N VAL A 89 -7.95 10.60 -2.59
CA VAL A 89 -9.05 11.07 -1.72
C VAL A 89 -9.12 12.59 -1.57
N GLN A 90 -8.28 13.36 -2.28
CA GLN A 90 -8.26 14.82 -2.35
C GLN A 90 -8.10 15.52 -0.98
N VAL A 91 -7.41 14.86 -0.05
CA VAL A 91 -7.12 15.42 1.26
C VAL A 91 -5.64 15.47 1.55
N ARG A 92 -5.24 16.43 2.38
CA ARG A 92 -3.90 16.45 2.95
C ARG A 92 -3.92 15.84 4.34
N VAL A 93 -2.99 14.94 4.58
CA VAL A 93 -2.84 14.25 5.87
C VAL A 93 -1.49 14.56 6.51
N GLU A 94 -1.43 14.38 7.81
CA GLU A 94 -0.19 14.31 8.60
C GLU A 94 0.03 12.85 8.98
N PRO A 95 1.08 12.20 8.49
CA PRO A 95 1.47 10.87 8.96
C PRO A 95 1.82 10.90 10.45
N LEU A 96 1.28 9.97 11.21
CA LEU A 96 1.56 9.79 12.64
C LEU A 96 2.37 8.51 12.84
N ASP A 97 1.79 7.50 13.50
CA ASP A 97 2.46 6.26 13.86
C ASP A 97 2.45 5.24 12.72
N LEU A 98 3.57 4.55 12.53
CA LEU A 98 3.62 3.33 11.74
C LEU A 98 2.94 2.20 12.54
N LEU A 99 1.81 1.72 12.03
CA LEU A 99 0.98 0.72 12.73
C LEU A 99 1.55 -0.69 12.64
N ALA A 100 2.19 -1.02 11.52
CA ALA A 100 2.79 -2.32 11.28
C ALA A 100 3.82 -2.27 10.13
N VAL A 101 4.62 -3.31 10.03
CA VAL A 101 5.36 -3.66 8.81
C VAL A 101 4.85 -5.04 8.39
N GLN A 102 4.20 -5.13 7.22
CA GLN A 102 3.65 -6.38 6.73
C GLN A 102 4.37 -6.83 5.47
N HIS A 103 4.80 -8.09 5.42
CA HIS A 103 5.31 -8.72 4.21
C HIS A 103 4.18 -9.50 3.54
N ILE A 104 3.94 -9.22 2.27
CA ILE A 104 2.90 -9.81 1.44
C ILE A 104 3.55 -10.38 0.18
N VAL A 105 3.09 -11.53 -0.27
CA VAL A 105 3.44 -12.06 -1.59
C VAL A 105 2.16 -12.13 -2.41
N MET A 106 2.14 -11.47 -3.55
CA MET A 106 1.01 -11.43 -4.46
C MET A 106 1.54 -11.48 -5.90
N ASP A 107 0.99 -12.38 -6.72
CA ASP A 107 1.37 -12.55 -8.13
C ASP A 107 2.89 -12.70 -8.36
N ASP A 108 3.55 -13.48 -7.49
CA ASP A 108 5.00 -13.71 -7.48
C ASP A 108 5.86 -12.44 -7.18
N GLU A 109 5.23 -11.37 -6.70
CA GLU A 109 5.91 -10.16 -6.23
C GLU A 109 5.89 -10.07 -4.69
N GLY A 110 7.02 -9.69 -4.11
CA GLY A 110 7.11 -9.33 -2.69
C GLY A 110 6.67 -7.87 -2.50
N ILE A 111 5.86 -7.63 -1.48
CA ILE A 111 5.41 -6.30 -1.08
C ILE A 111 5.72 -6.11 0.40
N VAL A 112 6.29 -4.97 0.75
CA VAL A 112 6.37 -4.48 2.13
C VAL A 112 5.33 -3.38 2.27
N LEU A 113 4.24 -3.68 3.00
CA LEU A 113 3.19 -2.71 3.29
C LEU A 113 3.49 -2.01 4.63
N LEU A 114 3.42 -0.69 4.61
CA LEU A 114 3.61 0.23 5.72
C LEU A 114 2.30 1.00 5.99
N PRO A 115 1.36 0.44 6.77
CA PRO A 115 0.17 1.18 7.18
C PRO A 115 0.53 2.21 8.25
N TYR A 116 0.18 3.46 8.00
CA TYR A 116 0.32 4.56 8.95
C TYR A 116 -1.04 4.99 9.50
N ARG A 117 -1.08 5.33 10.78
CA ARG A 117 -2.13 6.20 11.29
C ARG A 117 -1.87 7.60 10.73
N ALA A 118 -2.91 8.27 10.24
CA ALA A 118 -2.78 9.59 9.67
C ALA A 118 -3.92 10.50 10.14
N ARG A 119 -3.61 11.77 10.35
CA ARG A 119 -4.57 12.81 10.71
C ARG A 119 -4.93 13.64 9.49
N LEU A 120 -6.21 13.80 9.22
CA LEU A 120 -6.69 14.74 8.20
C LEU A 120 -6.40 16.17 8.65
N ILE A 121 -5.67 16.95 7.85
CA ILE A 121 -5.30 18.34 8.17
C ILE A 121 -5.93 19.35 7.23
N ALA A 122 -6.30 18.98 6.00
CA ALA A 122 -6.97 19.84 5.04
C ALA A 122 -7.70 19.05 3.98
N GLY A 123 -8.72 19.66 3.38
CA GLY A 123 -9.54 19.07 2.30
C GLY A 123 -10.82 18.43 2.82
N THR A 124 -11.70 18.11 1.88
CA THR A 124 -12.91 17.31 2.12
C THR A 124 -12.77 16.05 1.27
N PRO A 125 -12.89 14.84 1.85
CA PRO A 125 -12.71 13.61 1.11
C PRO A 125 -13.65 13.52 -0.11
N ALA A 126 -13.05 13.31 -1.27
CA ALA A 126 -13.73 13.10 -2.53
C ALA A 126 -12.95 12.09 -3.38
N ALA A 127 -13.65 11.35 -4.24
CA ALA A 127 -13.00 10.40 -5.15
C ALA A 127 -12.06 11.14 -6.11
N GLY A 128 -10.83 10.69 -6.16
CA GLY A 128 -9.78 11.12 -7.06
C GLY A 128 -9.38 10.01 -8.03
N ASP A 129 -8.11 9.94 -8.35
CA ASP A 129 -7.57 8.96 -9.28
C ASP A 129 -7.74 7.53 -8.75
N GLU A 130 -8.08 6.59 -9.64
CA GLU A 130 -8.21 5.14 -9.35
C GLU A 130 -9.28 4.78 -8.30
N VAL A 131 -10.16 5.74 -7.92
CA VAL A 131 -11.19 5.61 -6.88
C VAL A 131 -12.58 5.91 -7.45
N GLN A 132 -13.53 4.98 -7.26
CA GLN A 132 -14.94 5.19 -7.65
C GLN A 132 -15.69 6.02 -6.60
N GLN A 133 -15.38 5.82 -5.32
CA GLN A 133 -16.10 6.41 -4.21
C GLN A 133 -15.23 6.44 -2.95
N VAL A 134 -15.46 7.43 -2.09
CA VAL A 134 -14.93 7.48 -0.73
C VAL A 134 -16.06 7.37 0.28
N GLY A 135 -15.79 6.81 1.47
CA GLY A 135 -16.79 6.68 2.53
C GLY A 135 -16.19 6.58 3.91
N TRP A 136 -16.96 7.06 4.90
CA TRP A 136 -16.64 6.94 6.32
C TRP A 136 -17.39 5.77 6.93
N PHE A 137 -16.68 4.84 7.56
CA PHE A 137 -17.25 3.60 8.13
C PHE A 137 -16.92 3.46 9.60
N GLY A 138 -17.93 3.09 10.39
CA GLY A 138 -17.75 2.72 11.79
C GLY A 138 -17.14 1.32 11.95
N PRO A 139 -16.64 0.99 13.16
CA PRO A 139 -16.00 -0.30 13.43
C PRO A 139 -16.92 -1.51 13.18
N ASP A 140 -18.24 -1.34 13.39
CA ASP A 140 -19.24 -2.40 13.22
C ASP A 140 -19.84 -2.47 11.81
N ALA A 141 -19.46 -1.56 10.91
CA ALA A 141 -20.08 -1.40 9.59
C ALA A 141 -19.06 -1.38 8.46
N LEU A 142 -17.93 -2.09 8.63
CA LEU A 142 -16.89 -2.17 7.60
C LEU A 142 -17.41 -2.93 6.36
N PRO A 143 -17.21 -2.40 5.15
CA PRO A 143 -17.65 -3.02 3.92
C PRO A 143 -16.70 -4.18 3.51
N PRO A 144 -17.03 -4.93 2.44
CA PRO A 144 -16.12 -5.92 1.87
C PRO A 144 -14.78 -5.29 1.46
N LEU A 145 -13.67 -5.80 2.02
CA LEU A 145 -12.33 -5.27 1.84
C LEU A 145 -11.54 -6.04 0.79
N ALA A 146 -10.81 -5.31 -0.07
CA ALA A 146 -9.99 -5.85 -1.13
C ALA A 146 -8.83 -6.73 -0.61
N PHE A 147 -8.18 -6.31 0.49
CA PHE A 147 -6.94 -6.93 0.94
C PHE A 147 -7.02 -7.47 2.35
N ALA A 148 -6.49 -8.69 2.56
CA ALA A 148 -6.37 -9.28 3.89
C ALA A 148 -5.46 -8.46 4.84
N SER A 149 -4.47 -7.77 4.28
CA SER A 149 -3.58 -6.86 5.01
C SER A 149 -4.34 -5.68 5.62
N HIS A 150 -5.25 -5.05 4.85
CA HIS A 150 -6.11 -3.97 5.34
C HIS A 150 -7.09 -4.47 6.41
N ARG A 151 -7.65 -5.69 6.27
CA ARG A 151 -8.50 -6.30 7.31
C ARG A 151 -7.80 -6.37 8.66
N LYS A 152 -6.52 -6.78 8.69
CA LYS A 152 -5.76 -6.87 9.96
C LYS A 152 -5.59 -5.50 10.62
N VAL A 153 -5.29 -4.46 9.85
CA VAL A 153 -5.16 -3.08 10.36
C VAL A 153 -6.49 -2.57 10.90
N LEU A 154 -7.57 -2.75 10.12
CA LEU A 154 -8.90 -2.29 10.48
C LEU A 154 -9.51 -3.07 11.64
N GLN A 155 -9.22 -4.34 11.78
CA GLN A 155 -9.65 -5.12 12.95
C GLN A 155 -9.03 -4.57 14.23
N HIS A 156 -7.73 -4.31 14.24
CA HIS A 156 -7.05 -3.72 15.41
C HIS A 156 -7.60 -2.33 15.75
N TRP A 157 -7.79 -1.48 14.73
CA TRP A 157 -8.42 -0.18 14.88
C TRP A 157 -9.83 -0.29 15.45
N SER A 158 -10.67 -1.23 14.96
CA SER A 158 -12.03 -1.44 15.45
C SER A 158 -12.05 -1.81 16.94
N GLU A 159 -11.15 -2.71 17.35
CA GLU A 159 -10.98 -3.10 18.76
C GLU A 159 -10.62 -1.89 19.64
N GLU A 160 -9.70 -1.03 19.18
CA GLU A 160 -9.32 0.20 19.88
C GLU A 160 -10.49 1.20 20.01
N VAL A 161 -11.28 1.41 18.95
CA VAL A 161 -12.40 2.34 18.94
C VAL A 161 -13.51 1.86 19.90
N LEU A 162 -13.86 0.59 19.82
CA LEU A 162 -14.87 -0.02 20.68
C LEU A 162 -14.46 0.02 22.16
N ALA A 163 -13.20 -0.22 22.48
CA ALA A 163 -12.69 -0.12 23.84
C ALA A 163 -12.74 1.32 24.37
N ARG A 164 -12.47 2.34 23.54
CA ARG A 164 -12.58 3.76 23.91
C ARG A 164 -14.03 4.20 24.15
N GLY A 165 -14.99 3.63 23.42
CA GLY A 165 -16.43 3.94 23.59
C GLY A 165 -17.09 3.27 24.77
N ALA A 166 -16.45 2.26 25.38
CA ALA A 166 -16.96 1.53 26.56
C ALA A 166 -16.43 2.08 27.89
N ALA A 167 -15.53 3.07 27.89
CA ALA A 167 -14.93 3.72 29.04
C ALA A 167 -15.62 5.07 29.36
#